data_a1eeb6a5ef39df5eb07f2b18ccf33280
#
_entry.id   a1eeb6a5ef39df5eb07f2b18ccf33280
#
_cell.length_a   1.000
_cell.length_b   1.000
_cell.length_c   1.000
_cell.angle_alpha   90.00
_cell.angle_beta   90.00
_cell.angle_gamma   90.00
#
_symmetry.space_group_name_H-M   'P 1'
#
loop_
_entity.id
_entity.type
_entity.pdbx_description
1 polymer ?
#
loop_
_entity_poly.entity_id
_entity_poly.type
_entity_poly.pdbx_seq_one_letter_code
_entity_poly.pdbx_strand_id
1 'polypeptide(L)'
;LPDARHPAVTQADGSHVARLSQTEYLILGSRQDRGERVADEEARWELDHSANYLLPREDSHAWLHLSGVSIAEVMAKLCGVDLRPAAFPPGAVAQTSAARINVIVINLGSIGQPAFQILFDRASLAYFKGAVLDAMAEFDGQELKIETLQ
;
A
#
# COMPACT_ATOMS: atom_id res chain seq x y z
N LEU A 1 7.88 3.24 15.66
CA LEU A 1 6.49 3.22 15.17
C LEU A 1 6.18 4.49 14.40
N PRO A 2 5.34 4.42 13.36
CA PRO A 2 4.89 5.60 12.64
C PRO A 2 4.07 6.54 13.55
N ASP A 3 4.16 7.83 13.28
CA ASP A 3 3.43 8.88 13.99
C ASP A 3 2.57 9.72 13.00
N ALA A 4 1.97 10.81 13.48
CA ALA A 4 1.14 11.67 12.63
C ALA A 4 1.94 12.45 11.56
N ARG A 5 3.25 12.64 11.76
CA ARG A 5 4.15 13.35 10.81
C ARG A 5 4.76 12.39 9.81
N HIS A 6 4.99 11.14 10.23
CA HIS A 6 5.58 10.08 9.44
C HIS A 6 4.65 8.85 9.49
N PRO A 7 3.51 8.91 8.77
CA PRO A 7 2.47 7.90 8.90
C PRO A 7 2.85 6.53 8.31
N ALA A 8 3.92 6.43 7.50
CA ALA A 8 4.47 5.15 7.09
C ALA A 8 5.98 5.12 7.24
N VAL A 9 6.50 3.98 7.72
CA VAL A 9 7.94 3.74 7.91
C VAL A 9 8.34 2.36 7.43
N THR A 10 9.53 2.26 6.85
CA THR A 10 10.16 0.97 6.53
C THR A 10 11.03 0.54 7.70
N GLN A 11 10.90 -0.71 8.11
CA GLN A 11 11.69 -1.30 9.19
C GLN A 11 13.00 -1.89 8.67
N ALA A 12 13.89 -2.24 9.58
CA ALA A 12 15.21 -2.78 9.24
C ALA A 12 15.17 -4.10 8.47
N ASP A 13 14.12 -4.89 8.64
CA ASP A 13 13.87 -6.14 7.95
C ASP A 13 13.19 -5.97 6.57
N GLY A 14 12.96 -4.72 6.16
CA GLY A 14 12.29 -4.39 4.90
C GLY A 14 10.75 -4.47 4.95
N SER A 15 10.16 -4.82 6.09
CA SER A 15 8.71 -4.69 6.29
C SER A 15 8.30 -3.23 6.45
N HIS A 16 7.04 -2.93 6.25
CA HIS A 16 6.53 -1.56 6.35
C HIS A 16 5.41 -1.49 7.38
N VAL A 17 5.38 -0.42 8.15
CA VAL A 17 4.28 -0.13 9.08
C VAL A 17 3.65 1.19 8.66
N ALA A 18 2.35 1.16 8.40
CA ALA A 18 1.55 2.35 8.10
C ALA A 18 0.53 2.59 9.21
N ARG A 19 0.43 3.84 9.64
CA ARG A 19 -0.58 4.27 10.60
C ARG A 19 -1.84 4.66 9.87
N LEU A 20 -2.94 3.98 10.14
CA LEU A 20 -4.25 4.25 9.53
C LEU A 20 -5.10 5.17 10.38
N SER A 21 -4.96 5.07 11.72
CA SER A 21 -5.65 5.94 12.68
C SER A 21 -4.81 6.14 13.94
N GLN A 22 -5.37 6.73 14.97
CA GLN A 22 -4.66 6.87 16.27
C GLN A 22 -4.33 5.51 16.91
N THR A 23 -5.13 4.50 16.63
CA THR A 23 -5.05 3.18 17.26
C THR A 23 -4.92 2.03 16.27
N GLU A 24 -4.87 2.30 14.97
CA GLU A 24 -4.82 1.27 13.94
C GLU A 24 -3.55 1.39 13.09
N TYR A 25 -2.85 0.28 12.96
CA TYR A 25 -1.64 0.15 12.17
C TYR A 25 -1.77 -1.01 11.19
N LEU A 26 -1.27 -0.80 9.98
CA LEU A 26 -1.17 -1.83 8.95
C LEU A 26 0.30 -2.24 8.83
N ILE A 27 0.56 -3.53 8.93
CA ILE A 27 1.89 -4.10 8.73
C ILE A 27 1.92 -4.83 7.39
N LEU A 28 2.84 -4.43 6.52
CA LEU A 28 3.11 -5.08 5.24
C LEU A 28 4.40 -5.89 5.37
N GLY A 29 4.34 -7.17 5.02
CA GLY A 29 5.49 -8.06 5.06
C GLY A 29 6.62 -7.63 4.12
N SER A 30 7.83 -8.05 4.43
CA SER A 30 9.01 -7.82 3.61
C SER A 30 8.99 -8.73 2.37
N ARG A 31 9.55 -8.26 1.25
CA ARG A 31 9.84 -9.13 0.10
C ARG A 31 11.04 -10.05 0.37
N GLN A 32 11.94 -9.66 1.26
CA GLN A 32 13.17 -10.41 1.57
C GLN A 32 12.86 -11.77 2.18
N ASP A 33 11.86 -11.82 3.06
CA ASP A 33 11.40 -13.04 3.73
C ASP A 33 9.99 -13.51 3.25
N ARG A 34 9.48 -12.91 2.17
CA ARG A 34 8.14 -13.18 1.63
C ARG A 34 7.01 -13.00 2.65
N GLY A 35 7.22 -12.14 3.65
CA GLY A 35 6.26 -11.90 4.73
C GLY A 35 6.27 -12.93 5.85
N GLU A 36 7.23 -13.88 5.86
CA GLU A 36 7.30 -14.99 6.82
C GLU A 36 7.32 -14.51 8.28
N ARG A 37 8.10 -13.47 8.59
CA ARG A 37 8.15 -12.90 9.95
C ARG A 37 6.78 -12.37 10.40
N VAL A 38 6.05 -11.68 9.52
CA VAL A 38 4.71 -11.16 9.87
C VAL A 38 3.74 -12.31 10.09
N ALA A 39 3.77 -13.33 9.23
CA ALA A 39 2.95 -14.53 9.40
C ALA A 39 3.27 -15.29 10.69
N ASP A 40 4.54 -15.39 11.06
CA ASP A 40 4.99 -16.01 12.31
C ASP A 40 4.52 -15.23 13.55
N GLU A 41 4.58 -13.90 13.53
CA GLU A 41 4.08 -13.06 14.61
C GLU A 41 2.56 -13.17 14.72
N GLU A 42 1.87 -13.23 13.61
CA GLU A 42 0.42 -13.44 13.54
C GLU A 42 0.03 -14.79 14.17
N ALA A 43 0.74 -15.86 13.80
CA ALA A 43 0.49 -17.21 14.33
C ALA A 43 0.74 -17.35 15.85
N ARG A 44 1.63 -16.52 16.40
CA ARG A 44 1.98 -16.50 17.82
C ARG A 44 1.17 -15.49 18.64
N TRP A 45 0.33 -14.70 17.99
CA TRP A 45 -0.44 -13.66 18.66
C TRP A 45 -1.42 -14.26 19.68
N GLU A 46 -1.33 -13.80 20.91
CA GLU A 46 -2.24 -14.17 21.97
C GLU A 46 -3.04 -12.95 22.42
N LEU A 47 -4.34 -13.17 22.62
CA LEU A 47 -5.20 -12.16 23.25
C LEU A 47 -4.85 -12.09 24.73
N ASP A 48 -4.33 -10.96 25.15
CA ASP A 48 -4.07 -10.66 26.56
C ASP A 48 -5.13 -9.71 27.13
N HIS A 49 -4.89 -9.18 28.33
CA HIS A 49 -5.80 -8.23 28.99
C HIS A 49 -5.69 -6.80 28.43
N SER A 50 -4.80 -6.55 27.48
CA SER A 50 -4.70 -5.27 26.79
C SER A 50 -5.67 -5.22 25.59
N ALA A 51 -6.13 -4.02 25.23
CA ALA A 51 -7.04 -3.83 24.10
C ALA A 51 -6.29 -3.83 22.77
N ASN A 52 -5.62 -4.96 22.45
CA ASN A 52 -4.92 -5.17 21.19
C ASN A 52 -5.58 -6.28 20.40
N TYR A 53 -5.97 -5.99 19.18
CA TYR A 53 -6.64 -6.94 18.29
C TYR A 53 -5.89 -7.08 17.00
N LEU A 54 -5.57 -8.32 16.64
CA LEU A 54 -5.00 -8.66 15.35
C LEU A 54 -6.11 -8.86 14.32
N LEU A 55 -5.94 -8.26 13.15
CA LEU A 55 -6.86 -8.40 12.02
C LEU A 55 -6.09 -8.89 10.79
N PRO A 56 -5.97 -10.21 10.58
CA PRO A 56 -5.32 -10.76 9.40
C PRO A 56 -5.95 -10.25 8.10
N ARG A 57 -5.12 -9.85 7.14
CA ARG A 57 -5.58 -9.26 5.86
C ARG A 57 -5.16 -10.03 4.63
N GLU A 58 -4.39 -11.10 4.78
CA GLU A 58 -3.86 -11.88 3.68
C GLU A 58 -4.96 -12.37 2.72
N ASP A 59 -6.06 -12.88 3.25
CA ASP A 59 -7.16 -13.42 2.45
C ASP A 59 -8.21 -12.38 2.04
N SER A 60 -8.26 -11.22 2.70
CA SER A 60 -9.29 -10.20 2.48
C SER A 60 -8.85 -9.05 1.58
N HIS A 61 -7.55 -8.79 1.48
CA HIS A 61 -7.00 -7.64 0.74
C HIS A 61 -6.13 -8.07 -0.43
N ALA A 62 -6.28 -7.35 -1.54
CA ALA A 62 -5.31 -7.33 -2.62
C ALA A 62 -4.29 -6.22 -2.38
N TRP A 63 -3.08 -6.42 -2.87
CA TRP A 63 -1.98 -5.47 -2.78
C TRP A 63 -1.37 -5.27 -4.15
N LEU A 64 -1.50 -4.05 -4.70
CA LEU A 64 -0.85 -3.62 -5.93
C LEU A 64 0.33 -2.69 -5.63
N HIS A 65 1.41 -2.87 -6.36
CA HIS A 65 2.54 -1.96 -6.39
C HIS A 65 2.53 -1.17 -7.70
N LEU A 66 2.45 0.15 -7.61
CA LEU A 66 2.48 1.06 -8.75
C LEU A 66 3.69 1.98 -8.62
N SER A 67 4.58 1.99 -9.60
CA SER A 67 5.80 2.79 -9.60
C SER A 67 6.04 3.49 -10.93
N GLY A 68 6.75 4.59 -10.89
CA GLY A 68 7.10 5.39 -12.07
C GLY A 68 6.79 6.86 -11.89
N VAL A 69 7.34 7.69 -12.77
CA VAL A 69 7.25 9.15 -12.66
C VAL A 69 5.84 9.69 -12.87
N SER A 70 4.99 8.99 -13.62
CA SER A 70 3.62 9.41 -13.97
C SER A 70 2.53 8.79 -13.12
N ILE A 71 2.87 8.13 -12.00
CA ILE A 71 1.84 7.43 -11.20
C ILE A 71 0.85 8.37 -10.53
N ALA A 72 1.25 9.60 -10.21
CA ALA A 72 0.34 10.61 -9.69
C ALA A 72 -0.73 11.01 -10.71
N GLU A 73 -0.34 11.15 -11.98
CA GLU A 73 -1.23 11.44 -13.10
C GLU A 73 -2.17 10.26 -13.40
N VAL A 74 -1.65 9.03 -13.35
CA VAL A 74 -2.47 7.80 -13.46
C VAL A 74 -3.54 7.80 -12.37
N MET A 75 -3.15 8.01 -11.13
CA MET A 75 -4.08 8.01 -10.00
C MET A 75 -5.06 9.19 -10.03
N ALA A 76 -4.69 10.32 -10.60
CA ALA A 76 -5.59 11.47 -10.75
C ALA A 76 -6.83 11.17 -11.63
N LYS A 77 -6.77 10.16 -12.50
CA LYS A 77 -7.91 9.68 -13.27
C LYS A 77 -8.87 8.81 -12.45
N LEU A 78 -8.40 8.24 -11.36
CA LEU A 78 -9.11 7.23 -10.57
C LEU A 78 -9.55 7.75 -9.20
N CYS A 79 -8.83 8.75 -8.66
CA CYS A 79 -8.91 9.19 -7.26
C CYS A 79 -9.01 10.71 -7.17
N GLY A 80 -9.87 11.21 -6.28
CA GLY A 80 -10.03 12.65 -6.04
C GLY A 80 -9.00 13.26 -5.08
N VAL A 81 -8.12 12.45 -4.48
CA VAL A 81 -7.06 12.94 -3.58
C VAL A 81 -5.84 13.36 -4.40
N ASP A 82 -5.21 14.47 -4.01
CA ASP A 82 -3.97 14.91 -4.63
C ASP A 82 -2.79 14.05 -4.19
N LEU A 83 -2.33 13.18 -5.08
CA LEU A 83 -1.21 12.28 -4.85
C LEU A 83 0.09 12.76 -5.51
N ARG A 84 0.14 14.03 -5.94
CA ARG A 84 1.38 14.63 -6.47
C ARG A 84 2.45 14.69 -5.38
N PRO A 85 3.75 14.66 -5.73
CA PRO A 85 4.85 14.60 -4.75
C PRO A 85 4.81 15.69 -3.67
N ALA A 86 4.34 16.88 -3.99
CA ALA A 86 4.25 18.00 -3.03
C ALA A 86 3.17 17.78 -1.97
N ALA A 87 2.06 17.11 -2.31
CA ALA A 87 0.95 16.82 -1.41
C ALA A 87 1.03 15.44 -0.78
N PHE A 88 1.72 14.51 -1.42
CA PHE A 88 1.83 13.11 -1.03
C PHE A 88 3.29 12.62 -1.07
N PRO A 89 4.15 13.16 -0.18
CA PRO A 89 5.57 12.82 -0.15
C PRO A 89 5.81 11.36 0.30
N PRO A 90 7.05 10.85 0.17
CA PRO A 90 7.43 9.56 0.75
C PRO A 90 7.02 9.43 2.22
N GLY A 91 6.44 8.28 2.58
CA GLY A 91 5.89 8.00 3.91
C GLY A 91 4.44 8.48 4.12
N ALA A 92 3.83 9.16 3.15
CA ALA A 92 2.42 9.55 3.24
C ALA A 92 1.48 8.36 3.09
N VAL A 93 0.33 8.46 3.78
CA VAL A 93 -0.75 7.46 3.74
C VAL A 93 -2.07 8.17 3.44
N ALA A 94 -2.83 7.67 2.50
CA ALA A 94 -4.18 8.12 2.19
C ALA A 94 -5.17 6.97 2.24
N GLN A 95 -6.29 7.17 2.91
CA GLN A 95 -7.45 6.29 2.88
C GLN A 95 -8.54 7.01 2.10
N THR A 96 -8.91 6.48 0.95
CA THR A 96 -9.78 7.19 0.01
C THR A 96 -10.54 6.23 -0.89
N SER A 97 -11.24 6.78 -1.87
CA SER A 97 -11.86 6.03 -2.95
C SER A 97 -11.11 6.24 -4.25
N ALA A 98 -10.78 5.15 -4.94
CA ALA A 98 -10.23 5.17 -6.28
C ALA A 98 -11.01 4.20 -7.16
N ALA A 99 -11.34 4.59 -8.40
CA ALA A 99 -12.21 3.81 -9.28
C ALA A 99 -13.49 3.31 -8.59
N ARG A 100 -14.06 4.10 -7.68
CA ARG A 100 -15.29 3.83 -6.90
C ARG A 100 -15.17 2.72 -5.84
N ILE A 101 -13.97 2.29 -5.49
CA ILE A 101 -13.74 1.36 -4.38
C ILE A 101 -12.88 2.01 -3.31
N ASN A 102 -13.00 1.54 -2.07
CA ASN A 102 -12.17 2.01 -0.98
C ASN A 102 -10.75 1.46 -1.11
N VAL A 103 -9.76 2.34 -1.00
CA VAL A 103 -8.34 1.99 -1.09
C VAL A 103 -7.53 2.63 0.03
N ILE A 104 -6.45 1.96 0.40
CA ILE A 104 -5.37 2.54 1.19
C ILE A 104 -4.20 2.72 0.24
N VAL A 105 -3.68 3.94 0.13
CA VAL A 105 -2.51 4.27 -0.68
C VAL A 105 -1.38 4.69 0.23
N ILE A 106 -0.22 4.07 0.08
CA ILE A 106 0.99 4.36 0.86
C ILE A 106 2.11 4.69 -0.11
N ASN A 107 2.75 5.85 0.03
CA ASN A 107 3.92 6.20 -0.76
C ASN A 107 5.19 5.67 -0.08
N LEU A 108 5.73 4.58 -0.58
CA LEU A 108 7.01 3.99 -0.13
C LEU A 108 8.16 4.24 -1.10
N GLY A 109 7.97 5.18 -2.04
CA GLY A 109 9.02 5.62 -2.94
C GLY A 109 10.02 6.57 -2.28
N SER A 110 10.82 7.19 -3.14
CA SER A 110 11.76 8.25 -2.76
C SER A 110 11.43 9.55 -3.51
N ILE A 111 12.12 10.63 -3.17
CA ILE A 111 12.00 11.90 -3.90
C ILE A 111 12.40 11.67 -5.35
N GLY A 112 11.50 12.02 -6.29
CA GLY A 112 11.71 11.84 -7.73
C GLY A 112 11.43 10.42 -8.25
N GLN A 113 11.20 9.44 -7.38
CA GLN A 113 10.85 8.07 -7.74
C GLN A 113 9.68 7.57 -6.87
N PRO A 114 8.46 8.07 -7.11
CA PRO A 114 7.30 7.65 -6.33
C PRO A 114 6.97 6.17 -6.55
N ALA A 115 6.53 5.51 -5.49
CA ALA A 115 6.10 4.12 -5.52
C ALA A 115 4.93 3.95 -4.55
N PHE A 116 3.75 3.68 -5.08
CA PHE A 116 2.53 3.53 -4.30
C PHE A 116 2.24 2.06 -4.03
N GLN A 117 1.99 1.75 -2.77
CA GLN A 117 1.37 0.50 -2.36
C GLN A 117 -0.13 0.77 -2.23
N ILE A 118 -0.94 0.00 -2.93
CA ILE A 118 -2.38 0.20 -2.96
C ILE A 118 -3.04 -1.08 -2.47
N LEU A 119 -3.79 -0.97 -1.36
CA LEU A 119 -4.49 -2.08 -0.74
C LEU A 119 -6.00 -1.84 -0.81
N PHE A 120 -6.73 -2.89 -1.12
CA PHE A 120 -8.17 -2.84 -1.29
C PHE A 120 -8.77 -4.24 -1.17
N ASP A 121 -10.10 -4.34 -1.14
CA ASP A 121 -10.82 -5.61 -1.07
C ASP A 121 -10.42 -6.54 -2.23
N ARG A 122 -10.01 -7.76 -1.90
CA ARG A 122 -9.57 -8.78 -2.85
C ARG A 122 -10.62 -9.10 -3.93
N ALA A 123 -11.91 -9.02 -3.60
CA ALA A 123 -12.99 -9.25 -4.55
C ALA A 123 -12.98 -8.24 -5.72
N SER A 124 -12.38 -7.06 -5.51
CA SER A 124 -12.27 -6.00 -6.52
C SER A 124 -11.00 -6.06 -7.37
N LEU A 125 -10.14 -7.08 -7.19
CA LEU A 125 -8.82 -7.14 -7.82
C LEU A 125 -8.89 -7.01 -9.35
N ALA A 126 -9.68 -7.82 -10.02
CA ALA A 126 -9.78 -7.80 -11.48
C ALA A 126 -10.31 -6.46 -12.01
N TYR A 127 -11.32 -5.91 -11.35
CA TYR A 127 -11.91 -4.62 -11.69
C TYR A 127 -10.89 -3.47 -11.51
N PHE A 128 -10.28 -3.37 -10.33
CA PHE A 128 -9.36 -2.27 -10.01
C PHE A 128 -8.09 -2.33 -10.86
N LYS A 129 -7.52 -3.52 -11.04
CA LYS A 129 -6.38 -3.75 -11.93
C LYS A 129 -6.70 -3.30 -13.37
N GLY A 130 -7.87 -3.64 -13.89
CA GLY A 130 -8.32 -3.20 -15.20
C GLY A 130 -8.41 -1.66 -15.31
N ALA A 131 -8.96 -1.00 -14.29
CA ALA A 131 -9.04 0.46 -14.24
C ALA A 131 -7.65 1.13 -14.20
N VAL A 132 -6.71 0.57 -13.43
CA VAL A 132 -5.33 1.08 -13.36
C VAL A 132 -4.62 0.90 -14.70
N LEU A 133 -4.72 -0.26 -15.34
CA LEU A 133 -4.11 -0.52 -16.64
C LEU A 133 -4.66 0.41 -17.73
N ASP A 134 -5.97 0.65 -17.75
CA ASP A 134 -6.59 1.60 -18.65
C ASP A 134 -6.07 3.03 -18.42
N ALA A 135 -5.98 3.46 -17.16
CA ALA A 135 -5.44 4.77 -16.81
C ALA A 135 -3.95 4.92 -17.16
N MET A 136 -3.18 3.83 -17.11
CA MET A 136 -1.74 3.80 -17.44
C MET A 136 -1.48 3.86 -18.96
N ALA A 137 -2.43 3.49 -19.79
CA ALA A 137 -2.22 3.29 -21.24
C ALA A 137 -1.65 4.53 -21.93
N GLU A 138 -2.07 5.73 -21.58
CA GLU A 138 -1.55 6.97 -22.19
C GLU A 138 -0.12 7.32 -21.76
N PHE A 139 0.39 6.67 -20.72
CA PHE A 139 1.76 6.86 -20.20
C PHE A 139 2.68 5.68 -20.56
N ASP A 140 2.28 4.84 -21.51
CA ASP A 140 3.00 3.62 -21.89
C ASP A 140 3.28 2.67 -20.72
N GLY A 141 2.40 2.71 -19.72
CA GLY A 141 2.51 1.87 -18.53
C GLY A 141 2.28 0.39 -18.84
N GLN A 142 2.99 -0.47 -18.12
CA GLN A 142 2.95 -1.92 -18.31
C GLN A 142 2.79 -2.66 -17.00
N GLU A 143 2.08 -3.78 -17.03
CA GLU A 143 2.08 -4.75 -15.95
C GLU A 143 3.40 -5.52 -15.93
N LEU A 144 4.08 -5.52 -14.78
CA LEU A 144 5.28 -6.30 -14.55
C LEU A 144 4.91 -7.61 -13.82
N LYS A 145 5.53 -8.70 -14.22
CA LYS A 145 5.45 -9.95 -13.47
C LYS A 145 6.34 -9.88 -12.23
N ILE A 146 5.95 -10.56 -11.15
CA ILE A 146 6.73 -10.61 -9.89
C ILE A 146 8.17 -11.06 -10.13
N GLU A 147 8.40 -11.96 -11.06
CA GLU A 147 9.72 -12.48 -11.47
C GLU A 147 10.65 -11.39 -12.03
N THR A 148 10.10 -10.31 -12.56
CA THR A 148 10.85 -9.18 -13.14
C THR A 148 11.32 -8.17 -12.07
N LEU A 149 10.82 -8.31 -10.85
CA LEU A 149 11.10 -7.39 -9.73
C LEU A 149 12.21 -7.90 -8.77
N GLN A 150 12.93 -8.96 -9.16
CA GLN A 150 14.07 -9.50 -8.41
C GLN A 150 15.38 -8.77 -8.74
#